data_951e4f4dbfdb26810b1658dfcf59b54f
#
_entry.id   951e4f4dbfdb26810b1658dfcf59b54f
#
_cell.length_a   1.000
_cell.length_b   1.000
_cell.length_c   1.000
_cell.angle_alpha   90.00
_cell.angle_beta   90.00
_cell.angle_gamma   90.00
#
_symmetry.space_group_name_H-M   'P 1'
#
loop_
_entity.id
_entity.type
_entity.pdbx_description
1 polymer ?
#
loop_
_entity_poly.entity_id
_entity_poly.type
_entity_poly.pdbx_seq_one_letter_code
_entity_poly.pdbx_strand_id
1 'polypeptide(L)'
;MKLLEQARKFREAFGQEVLECVSRYGFINSRLYQMQTALVAEEATEFLKAADELYADPENDKCKENFLKEASDLVFVVYQHCAAHGFDLDTAMDRVFESNMSKLGEDGKPIYRKDGKVLKGPG
;
A
#
# COMPACT_ATOMS: atom_id res chain seq x y z
N MET A 1 -6.16 14.57 5.89
CA MET A 1 -6.98 13.85 4.89
C MET A 1 -6.48 12.42 4.78
N LYS A 2 -7.36 11.44 4.93
CA LYS A 2 -6.99 10.03 4.78
C LYS A 2 -6.61 9.71 3.33
N LEU A 3 -5.75 8.73 3.16
CA LEU A 3 -5.20 8.38 1.84
C LEU A 3 -6.28 7.96 0.84
N LEU A 4 -7.32 7.24 1.29
CA LEU A 4 -8.41 6.86 0.40
C LEU A 4 -9.17 8.08 -0.12
N GLU A 5 -9.43 9.07 0.73
CA GLU A 5 -10.06 10.32 0.32
C GLU A 5 -9.19 11.09 -0.68
N GLN A 6 -7.88 11.14 -0.46
CA GLN A 6 -6.95 11.74 -1.41
C GLN A 6 -7.01 11.04 -2.77
N ALA A 7 -7.02 9.71 -2.76
CA ALA A 7 -7.09 8.93 -3.98
C ALA A 7 -8.38 9.20 -4.76
N ARG A 8 -9.52 9.24 -4.06
CA ARG A 8 -10.82 9.53 -4.68
C ARG A 8 -10.86 10.94 -5.26
N LYS A 9 -10.39 11.94 -4.52
CA LYS A 9 -10.35 13.32 -4.98
C LYS A 9 -9.46 13.49 -6.20
N PHE A 10 -8.32 12.82 -6.23
CA PHE A 10 -7.45 12.80 -7.40
C PHE A 10 -8.19 12.27 -8.62
N ARG A 11 -8.86 11.13 -8.48
CA ARG A 11 -9.57 10.50 -9.60
C ARG A 11 -10.71 11.38 -10.10
N GLU A 12 -11.48 11.97 -9.21
CA GLU A 12 -12.57 12.90 -9.57
C GLU A 12 -12.02 14.12 -10.30
N ALA A 13 -10.92 14.71 -9.80
CA ALA A 13 -10.33 15.90 -10.39
C ALA A 13 -9.80 15.64 -11.81
N PHE A 14 -9.31 14.44 -12.08
CA PHE A 14 -8.74 14.08 -13.38
C PHE A 14 -9.71 13.29 -14.27
N GLY A 15 -10.98 13.22 -13.88
CA GLY A 15 -12.02 12.53 -14.68
C GLY A 15 -11.80 11.02 -14.81
N GLN A 16 -11.14 10.42 -13.83
CA GLN A 16 -10.87 8.99 -13.83
C GLN A 16 -11.97 8.22 -13.09
N GLU A 17 -12.23 6.99 -13.52
CA GLU A 17 -13.30 6.19 -12.97
C GLU A 17 -13.13 5.87 -11.50
N VAL A 18 -14.23 5.96 -10.75
CA VAL A 18 -14.36 5.48 -9.38
C VAL A 18 -15.60 4.59 -9.35
N LEU A 19 -15.38 3.28 -9.26
CA LEU A 19 -16.47 2.32 -9.17
C LEU A 19 -16.94 2.21 -7.72
N GLU A 20 -18.25 2.06 -7.54
CA GLU A 20 -18.79 1.76 -6.22
C GLU A 20 -18.80 0.26 -5.99
N CYS A 21 -18.31 -0.17 -4.83
CA CYS A 21 -18.38 -1.56 -4.42
C CYS A 21 -19.81 -1.85 -3.93
N VAL A 22 -20.62 -2.48 -4.77
CA VAL A 22 -22.02 -2.78 -4.46
C VAL A 22 -22.23 -4.17 -3.90
N SER A 23 -21.20 -5.01 -3.87
CA SER A 23 -21.26 -6.34 -3.31
C SER A 23 -19.89 -6.77 -2.79
N ARG A 24 -19.88 -7.81 -1.96
CA ARG A 24 -18.62 -8.35 -1.42
C ARG A 24 -17.72 -8.96 -2.48
N TYR A 25 -18.23 -9.29 -3.64
CA TYR A 25 -17.46 -9.81 -4.77
C TYR A 25 -16.96 -8.70 -5.69
N GLY A 26 -17.43 -7.48 -5.49
CA GLY A 26 -17.08 -6.31 -6.26
C GLY A 26 -17.46 -6.43 -7.74
N PHE A 27 -17.40 -5.32 -8.43
CA PHE A 27 -17.45 -5.32 -9.88
C PHE A 27 -16.07 -4.92 -10.39
N ILE A 28 -15.41 -5.82 -11.10
CA ILE A 28 -14.09 -5.56 -11.64
C ILE A 28 -14.22 -5.29 -13.14
N ASN A 29 -13.93 -4.04 -13.52
CA ASN A 29 -13.72 -3.70 -14.92
C ASN A 29 -12.34 -4.21 -15.32
N SER A 30 -12.30 -5.25 -16.16
CA SER A 30 -11.07 -5.92 -16.55
C SER A 30 -10.00 -4.98 -17.11
N ARG A 31 -10.42 -4.02 -17.96
CA ARG A 31 -9.49 -3.04 -18.55
C ARG A 31 -8.91 -2.09 -17.51
N LEU A 32 -9.76 -1.52 -16.66
CA LEU A 32 -9.36 -0.62 -15.59
C LEU A 32 -8.46 -1.35 -14.58
N TYR A 33 -8.85 -2.57 -14.20
CA TYR A 33 -8.07 -3.39 -13.29
C TYR A 33 -6.67 -3.66 -13.83
N GLN A 34 -6.55 -4.09 -15.08
CA GLN A 34 -5.27 -4.38 -15.70
C GLN A 34 -4.38 -3.15 -15.80
N MET A 35 -4.97 -2.01 -16.15
CA MET A 35 -4.23 -0.74 -16.24
C MET A 35 -3.70 -0.31 -14.86
N GLN A 36 -4.54 -0.37 -13.82
CA GLN A 36 -4.12 0.01 -12.47
C GLN A 36 -3.09 -0.98 -11.90
N THR A 37 -3.24 -2.26 -12.18
CA THR A 37 -2.25 -3.28 -11.77
C THR A 37 -0.91 -3.02 -12.45
N ALA A 38 -0.90 -2.65 -13.72
CA ALA A 38 0.33 -2.30 -14.44
C ALA A 38 1.03 -1.09 -13.83
N LEU A 39 0.27 -0.08 -13.40
CA LEU A 39 0.83 1.10 -12.72
C LEU A 39 1.47 0.71 -11.38
N VAL A 40 0.83 -0.17 -10.62
CA VAL A 40 1.40 -0.67 -9.37
C VAL A 40 2.71 -1.40 -9.63
N ALA A 41 2.76 -2.27 -10.63
CA ALA A 41 3.97 -3.01 -10.99
C ALA A 41 5.11 -2.05 -11.41
N GLU A 42 4.79 -1.01 -12.16
CA GLU A 42 5.74 0.01 -12.60
C GLU A 42 6.33 0.76 -11.41
N GLU A 43 5.48 1.24 -10.49
CA GLU A 43 5.95 1.97 -9.31
C GLU A 43 6.68 1.06 -8.31
N ALA A 44 6.30 -0.21 -8.20
CA ALA A 44 7.02 -1.17 -7.38
C ALA A 44 8.45 -1.38 -7.90
N THR A 45 8.62 -1.46 -9.22
CA THR A 45 9.94 -1.57 -9.85
C THR A 45 10.79 -0.34 -9.56
N GLU A 46 10.22 0.86 -9.69
CA GLU A 46 10.92 2.12 -9.39
C GLU A 46 11.31 2.22 -7.92
N PHE A 47 10.43 1.79 -7.02
CA PHE A 47 10.73 1.77 -5.58
C PHE A 47 11.88 0.81 -5.25
N LEU A 48 11.87 -0.40 -5.82
CA LEU A 48 12.94 -1.38 -5.59
C LEU A 48 14.29 -0.88 -6.10
N LYS A 49 14.29 -0.19 -7.24
CA LYS A 49 15.48 0.45 -7.79
C LYS A 49 16.01 1.54 -6.86
N ALA A 50 15.12 2.39 -6.34
CA ALA A 50 15.49 3.44 -5.39
C ALA A 50 16.03 2.85 -4.09
N ALA A 51 15.48 1.72 -3.63
CA ALA A 51 15.96 1.01 -2.45
C ALA A 51 17.39 0.47 -2.66
N ASP A 52 17.67 -0.10 -3.83
CA ASP A 52 19.00 -0.58 -4.17
C ASP A 52 20.03 0.56 -4.24
N GLU A 53 19.64 1.69 -4.83
CA GLU A 53 20.50 2.88 -4.92
C GLU A 53 20.81 3.45 -3.51
N LEU A 54 19.82 3.50 -2.63
CA LEU A 54 20.01 3.95 -1.26
C LEU A 54 20.91 2.98 -0.47
N TYR A 55 20.72 1.68 -0.66
CA TYR A 55 21.57 0.68 -0.01
C TYR A 55 23.04 0.83 -0.42
N ALA A 56 23.28 1.15 -1.69
CA ALA A 56 24.63 1.35 -2.22
C ALA A 56 25.28 2.65 -1.73
N ASP A 57 24.50 3.67 -1.37
CA ASP A 57 24.99 4.98 -0.95
C ASP A 57 24.09 5.58 0.15
N PRO A 58 24.10 4.99 1.37
CA PRO A 58 23.09 5.29 2.40
C PRO A 58 23.19 6.70 3.00
N GLU A 59 24.30 7.39 2.81
CA GLU A 59 24.47 8.77 3.31
C GLU A 59 24.13 9.83 2.27
N ASN A 60 23.81 9.43 1.05
CA ASN A 60 23.45 10.35 -0.03
C ASN A 60 22.03 10.88 0.15
N ASP A 61 21.90 12.18 0.39
CA ASP A 61 20.60 12.83 0.64
C ASP A 61 19.66 12.71 -0.56
N LYS A 62 20.17 12.75 -1.78
CA LYS A 62 19.35 12.58 -2.98
C LYS A 62 18.78 11.16 -3.07
N CYS A 63 19.55 10.15 -2.68
CA CYS A 63 19.07 8.78 -2.63
C CYS A 63 18.00 8.60 -1.57
N LYS A 64 18.13 9.26 -0.42
CA LYS A 64 17.09 9.26 0.64
C LYS A 64 15.81 9.91 0.16
N GLU A 65 15.91 11.07 -0.48
CA GLU A 65 14.75 11.78 -1.03
C GLU A 65 14.06 10.96 -2.12
N ASN A 66 14.83 10.37 -3.02
CA ASN A 66 14.28 9.54 -4.10
C ASN A 66 13.59 8.29 -3.56
N PHE A 67 14.19 7.65 -2.54
CA PHE A 67 13.58 6.51 -1.86
C PHE A 67 12.19 6.87 -1.31
N LEU A 68 12.09 7.99 -0.61
CA LEU A 68 10.81 8.44 -0.04
C LEU A 68 9.80 8.82 -1.13
N LYS A 69 10.26 9.45 -2.20
CA LYS A 69 9.40 9.78 -3.34
C LYS A 69 8.83 8.51 -3.98
N GLU A 70 9.67 7.54 -4.27
CA GLU A 70 9.22 6.31 -4.93
C GLU A 70 8.36 5.45 -4.00
N ALA A 71 8.63 5.45 -2.68
CA ALA A 71 7.75 4.82 -1.69
C ALA A 71 6.36 5.47 -1.70
N SER A 72 6.32 6.80 -1.75
CA SER A 72 5.06 7.57 -1.79
C SER A 72 4.28 7.30 -3.06
N ASP A 73 4.95 7.27 -4.22
CA ASP A 73 4.33 6.96 -5.50
C ASP A 73 3.72 5.55 -5.51
N LEU A 74 4.43 4.58 -4.94
CA LEU A 74 3.91 3.21 -4.84
C LEU A 74 2.66 3.13 -3.97
N VAL A 75 2.68 3.74 -2.79
CA VAL A 75 1.51 3.78 -1.90
C VAL A 75 0.34 4.48 -2.61
N PHE A 76 0.61 5.57 -3.31
CA PHE A 76 -0.41 6.33 -4.01
C PHE A 76 -1.10 5.50 -5.10
N VAL A 77 -0.35 4.76 -5.94
CA VAL A 77 -0.97 3.94 -6.99
C VAL A 77 -1.72 2.73 -6.43
N VAL A 78 -1.28 2.17 -5.29
CA VAL A 78 -2.04 1.11 -4.60
C VAL A 78 -3.39 1.66 -4.14
N TYR A 79 -3.42 2.83 -3.53
CA TYR A 79 -4.67 3.49 -3.12
C TYR A 79 -5.53 3.86 -4.32
N GLN A 80 -4.93 4.29 -5.43
CA GLN A 80 -5.66 4.56 -6.68
C GLN A 80 -6.36 3.30 -7.20
N HIS A 81 -5.67 2.17 -7.17
CA HIS A 81 -6.25 0.90 -7.62
C HIS A 81 -7.44 0.49 -6.78
N CYS A 82 -7.33 0.60 -5.45
CA CYS A 82 -8.43 0.30 -4.55
C CYS A 82 -9.60 1.27 -4.74
N ALA A 83 -9.32 2.58 -4.82
CA ALA A 83 -10.35 3.61 -5.02
C ALA A 83 -11.08 3.44 -6.34
N ALA A 84 -10.35 3.10 -7.41
CA ALA A 84 -10.93 2.87 -8.73
C ALA A 84 -12.03 1.80 -8.71
N HIS A 85 -11.88 0.80 -7.84
CA HIS A 85 -12.78 -0.35 -7.74
C HIS A 85 -13.70 -0.29 -6.53
N GLY A 86 -13.73 0.83 -5.80
CA GLY A 86 -14.61 1.03 -4.66
C GLY A 86 -14.22 0.28 -3.39
N PHE A 87 -12.98 -0.18 -3.28
CA PHE A 87 -12.49 -0.85 -2.08
C PHE A 87 -12.01 0.13 -1.02
N ASP A 88 -12.32 -0.16 0.23
CA ASP A 88 -11.92 0.65 1.38
C ASP A 88 -10.58 0.17 1.96
N LEU A 89 -9.51 0.70 1.40
CA LEU A 89 -8.16 0.34 1.84
C LEU A 89 -7.82 0.90 3.23
N ASP A 90 -8.39 2.05 3.62
CA ASP A 90 -8.15 2.62 4.95
C ASP A 90 -8.58 1.64 6.05
N THR A 91 -9.78 1.06 5.92
CA THR A 91 -10.28 0.07 6.89
C THR A 91 -9.43 -1.19 6.87
N ALA A 92 -9.01 -1.64 5.69
CA ALA A 92 -8.12 -2.80 5.57
C ALA A 92 -6.78 -2.54 6.26
N MET A 93 -6.22 -1.33 6.13
CA MET A 93 -4.98 -0.95 6.81
C MET A 93 -5.14 -0.93 8.33
N ASP A 94 -6.27 -0.44 8.84
CA ASP A 94 -6.57 -0.48 10.27
C ASP A 94 -6.62 -1.92 10.79
N ARG A 95 -7.23 -2.84 10.05
CA ARG A 95 -7.29 -4.27 10.39
C ARG A 95 -5.91 -4.91 10.40
N VAL A 96 -5.07 -4.57 9.44
CA VAL A 96 -3.69 -5.05 9.39
C VAL A 96 -2.92 -4.57 10.62
N PHE A 97 -3.10 -3.30 11.00
CA PHE A 97 -2.48 -2.77 12.21
C PHE A 97 -2.93 -3.54 13.46
N GLU A 98 -4.23 -3.73 13.64
CA GLU A 98 -4.78 -4.47 14.78
C GLU A 98 -4.26 -5.91 14.81
N SER A 99 -4.26 -6.58 13.66
CA SER A 99 -3.73 -7.95 13.54
C SER A 99 -2.24 -8.00 13.91
N ASN A 100 -1.45 -7.03 13.46
CA ASN A 100 -0.03 -6.97 13.80
C ASN A 100 0.18 -6.72 15.31
N MET A 101 -0.64 -5.86 15.93
CA MET A 101 -0.55 -5.62 17.36
C MET A 101 -0.97 -6.84 18.18
N SER A 102 -1.86 -7.69 17.66
CA SER A 102 -2.27 -8.94 18.34
C SER A 102 -1.16 -9.99 18.41
N LYS A 103 -0.06 -9.79 17.70
CA LYS A 103 1.10 -10.69 17.75
C LYS A 103 1.98 -10.49 18.97
N LEU A 104 1.67 -9.48 19.81
CA LEU A 104 2.36 -9.26 21.06
C LEU A 104 1.93 -10.32 22.08
N GLY A 105 2.87 -10.77 22.92
CA GLY A 105 2.59 -11.68 24.04
C GLY A 105 1.92 -10.96 25.20
N GLU A 106 1.59 -11.72 26.26
CA GLU A 106 0.94 -11.21 27.47
C GLU A 106 1.73 -10.09 28.16
N ASP A 107 3.06 -10.11 28.00
CA ASP A 107 3.97 -9.10 28.56
C ASP A 107 4.06 -7.83 27.68
N GLY A 108 3.30 -7.75 26.59
CA GLY A 108 3.34 -6.66 25.64
C GLY A 108 4.55 -6.69 24.69
N LYS A 109 5.31 -7.78 24.69
CA LYS A 109 6.49 -7.95 23.85
C LYS A 109 6.21 -8.92 22.70
N PRO A 110 6.91 -8.76 21.55
CA PRO A 110 6.72 -9.66 20.44
C PRO A 110 7.22 -11.07 20.75
N ILE A 111 6.56 -12.06 20.16
CA ILE A 111 6.98 -13.45 20.17
C ILE A 111 7.57 -13.75 18.79
N TYR A 112 8.85 -14.16 18.76
CA TYR A 112 9.56 -14.41 17.50
C TYR A 112 9.54 -15.88 17.13
N ARG A 113 9.45 -16.14 15.83
CA ARG A 113 9.69 -17.48 15.28
C ARG A 113 11.18 -17.78 15.26
N LYS A 114 11.54 -19.03 14.99
CA LYS A 114 12.96 -19.44 14.90
C LYS A 114 13.74 -18.71 13.81
N ASP A 115 13.06 -18.23 12.75
CA ASP A 115 13.66 -17.48 11.66
C ASP A 115 13.80 -15.98 11.93
N GLY A 116 13.46 -15.52 13.15
CA GLY A 116 13.51 -14.11 13.54
C GLY A 116 12.30 -13.28 13.19
N LYS A 117 11.31 -13.86 12.49
CA LYS A 117 10.06 -13.16 12.19
C LYS A 117 9.10 -13.20 13.36
N VAL A 118 8.26 -12.17 13.49
CA VAL A 118 7.25 -12.10 14.53
C VAL A 118 6.19 -13.19 14.28
N LEU A 119 5.86 -13.94 15.35
CA LEU A 119 4.81 -14.95 15.29
C LEU A 119 3.45 -14.27 15.08
N LYS A 120 2.64 -14.80 14.15
CA LYS A 120 1.30 -14.26 13.91
C LYS A 120 0.39 -14.48 15.10
N GLY A 121 -0.34 -13.43 15.49
CA GLY A 121 -1.38 -13.51 16.48
C GLY A 121 -2.67 -14.09 15.90
N PRO A 122 -3.70 -14.20 16.75
CA PRO A 122 -4.96 -14.83 16.39
C PRO A 122 -5.86 -13.98 15.48
N GLY A 123 -5.45 -12.80 15.12
CA GLY A 123 -6.24 -11.86 14.33
C GLY A 123 -6.37 -12.16 12.82
#